data_97278c314fcf0a6a1726fb407bccada7
#
_entry.id   97278c314fcf0a6a1726fb407bccada7
#
_cell.length_a   1.000
_cell.length_b   1.000
_cell.length_c   1.000
_cell.angle_alpha   90.00
_cell.angle_beta   90.00
_cell.angle_gamma   90.00
#
_symmetry.space_group_name_H-M   'P 1'
#
loop_
_entity.id
_entity.type
_entity.pdbx_description
1 polymer ?
#
loop_
_entity_poly.entity_id
_entity_poly.type
_entity_poly.pdbx_seq_one_letter_code
_entity_poly.pdbx_strand_id
1 'polypeptide(L)'
;MRPVFIISDNIVSPIALTSNENFSLLKAGVSGIQLHHKAISPEPFYASLFNEAAGFTTSVNNADAYTKFERLLIASVQDALSLAQVDCAGKRTVLIISSTKGNISLIEKEPLNADVKKRVALHESARAVADYFHFTTNPVVVSHACISGLVALITGMRLLQSGRFDHAVIAGADMITQFVLSGFRSFHAISDAPCKPFDARRNGITLGEAAATIILSVAKPNAKESIQLSGGAVSNDANHISGPSRTGEELHQAIEAALLEA
;
A
#
# COMPACT_ATOMS: atom_id res chain seq x y z
N MET A 1 -17.03 11.42 18.78
CA MET A 1 -16.89 10.29 17.83
C MET A 1 -16.33 9.08 18.55
N ARG A 2 -16.50 7.85 18.02
CA ARG A 2 -15.89 6.64 18.61
C ARG A 2 -14.35 6.75 18.43
N PRO A 3 -13.54 6.46 19.47
CA PRO A 3 -12.09 6.41 19.30
C PRO A 3 -11.70 5.26 18.36
N VAL A 4 -10.64 5.45 17.61
CA VAL A 4 -10.10 4.45 16.68
C VAL A 4 -8.62 4.24 16.98
N PHE A 5 -8.21 2.99 17.10
CA PHE A 5 -6.83 2.61 17.45
C PHE A 5 -6.21 1.76 16.37
N ILE A 6 -4.92 1.91 16.16
CA ILE A 6 -4.10 0.95 15.43
C ILE A 6 -3.79 -0.20 16.39
N ILE A 7 -4.16 -1.42 16.01
CA ILE A 7 -3.98 -2.61 16.86
C ILE A 7 -2.94 -3.59 16.31
N SER A 8 -2.62 -3.48 15.03
CA SER A 8 -1.58 -4.27 14.37
C SER A 8 -1.16 -3.65 13.05
N ASP A 9 0.02 -3.98 12.59
CA ASP A 9 0.54 -3.62 11.27
C ASP A 9 1.48 -4.69 10.71
N ASN A 10 1.70 -4.66 9.40
CA ASN A 10 2.81 -5.37 8.77
C ASN A 10 3.30 -4.67 7.51
N ILE A 11 4.60 -4.78 7.22
CA ILE A 11 5.25 -4.33 6.00
C ILE A 11 6.01 -5.50 5.38
N VAL A 12 5.70 -5.79 4.12
CA VAL A 12 6.41 -6.74 3.26
C VAL A 12 7.16 -5.95 2.19
N SER A 13 8.47 -6.02 2.18
CA SER A 13 9.32 -5.31 1.22
C SER A 13 10.46 -6.21 0.73
N PRO A 14 11.21 -5.81 -0.30
CA PRO A 14 12.35 -6.59 -0.79
C PRO A 14 13.47 -6.83 0.23
N ILE A 15 13.49 -6.12 1.34
CA ILE A 15 14.51 -6.32 2.40
C ILE A 15 14.01 -7.17 3.57
N ALA A 16 12.68 -7.22 3.82
CA ALA A 16 12.13 -7.98 4.94
C ALA A 16 10.63 -8.25 4.79
N LEU A 17 10.10 -9.20 5.56
CA LEU A 17 8.71 -9.64 5.49
C LEU A 17 7.83 -9.11 6.63
N THR A 18 8.44 -8.51 7.66
CA THR A 18 7.72 -7.97 8.82
C THR A 18 8.08 -6.51 9.08
N SER A 19 7.21 -5.75 9.73
CA SER A 19 7.47 -4.36 10.12
C SER A 19 8.72 -4.24 11.00
N ASN A 20 8.90 -5.13 11.97
CA ASN A 20 10.03 -5.11 12.89
C ASN A 20 11.37 -5.36 12.18
N GLU A 21 11.41 -6.33 11.26
CA GLU A 21 12.61 -6.60 10.46
C GLU A 21 12.92 -5.42 9.53
N ASN A 22 11.91 -4.90 8.80
CA ASN A 22 12.05 -3.72 7.96
C ASN A 22 12.64 -2.55 8.76
N PHE A 23 12.07 -2.25 9.93
CA PHE A 23 12.54 -1.18 10.79
C PHE A 23 13.99 -1.39 11.23
N SER A 24 14.35 -2.61 11.64
CA SER A 24 15.69 -2.96 12.10
C SER A 24 16.74 -2.80 10.98
N LEU A 25 16.41 -3.28 9.77
CA LEU A 25 17.28 -3.18 8.60
C LEU A 25 17.44 -1.73 8.12
N LEU A 26 16.35 -0.97 8.06
CA LEU A 26 16.41 0.46 7.72
C LEU A 26 17.25 1.24 8.73
N LYS A 27 17.10 0.96 10.02
CA LYS A 27 17.93 1.57 11.08
C LYS A 27 19.42 1.23 10.95
N ALA A 28 19.73 0.04 10.40
CA ALA A 28 21.09 -0.38 10.09
C ALA A 28 21.60 0.19 8.73
N GLY A 29 20.82 1.02 8.04
CA GLY A 29 21.18 1.61 6.74
C GLY A 29 21.07 0.66 5.56
N VAL A 30 20.38 -0.48 5.71
CA VAL A 30 20.15 -1.43 4.62
C VAL A 30 19.11 -0.86 3.66
N SER A 31 19.41 -0.89 2.36
CA SER A 31 18.51 -0.47 1.28
C SER A 31 18.27 -1.61 0.31
N GLY A 32 17.02 -1.78 -0.13
CA GLY A 32 16.67 -2.71 -1.20
C GLY A 32 16.90 -2.14 -2.61
N ILE A 33 17.33 -0.88 -2.74
CA ILE A 33 17.55 -0.23 -4.04
C ILE A 33 18.79 -0.81 -4.71
N GLN A 34 18.61 -1.33 -5.92
CA GLN A 34 19.66 -1.90 -6.74
C GLN A 34 19.54 -1.40 -8.19
N LEU A 35 20.64 -1.46 -8.94
CA LEU A 35 20.64 -1.22 -10.38
C LEU A 35 20.17 -2.48 -11.11
N HIS A 36 19.11 -2.35 -11.88
CA HIS A 36 18.54 -3.45 -12.67
C HIS A 36 18.85 -3.27 -14.16
N HIS A 37 19.27 -4.37 -14.79
CA HIS A 37 19.54 -4.42 -16.23
C HIS A 37 18.57 -5.40 -16.90
N LYS A 38 17.85 -4.95 -17.93
CA LYS A 38 16.96 -5.80 -18.77
C LYS A 38 15.88 -6.60 -18.01
N ALA A 39 15.50 -6.15 -16.83
CA ALA A 39 14.46 -6.83 -16.03
C ALA A 39 13.05 -6.50 -16.54
N ILE A 40 12.67 -5.22 -16.45
CA ILE A 40 11.33 -4.72 -16.84
C ILE A 40 11.46 -3.76 -18.03
N SER A 41 12.64 -3.17 -18.21
CA SER A 41 12.95 -2.19 -19.26
C SER A 41 14.26 -2.57 -19.95
N PRO A 42 14.40 -2.28 -21.26
CA PRO A 42 15.68 -2.43 -21.95
C PRO A 42 16.79 -1.51 -21.39
N GLU A 43 16.41 -0.36 -20.85
CA GLU A 43 17.33 0.60 -20.23
C GLU A 43 17.52 0.28 -18.75
N PRO A 44 18.74 0.44 -18.20
CA PRO A 44 19.01 0.29 -16.78
C PRO A 44 18.18 1.29 -15.94
N PHE A 45 17.83 0.88 -14.72
CA PHE A 45 17.14 1.74 -13.75
C PHE A 45 17.39 1.27 -12.33
N TYR A 46 17.35 2.20 -11.38
CA TYR A 46 17.40 1.89 -9.96
C TYR A 46 15.99 1.62 -9.43
N ALA A 47 15.84 0.53 -8.68
CA ALA A 47 14.60 0.18 -8.01
C ALA A 47 14.83 -0.80 -6.85
N SER A 48 13.84 -0.90 -5.96
CA SER A 48 13.77 -1.96 -4.96
C SER A 48 12.72 -2.98 -5.42
N LEU A 49 13.17 -4.13 -5.94
CA LEU A 49 12.33 -5.19 -6.49
C LEU A 49 12.44 -6.47 -5.66
N PHE A 50 11.35 -7.21 -5.52
CA PHE A 50 11.42 -8.57 -5.01
C PHE A 50 12.16 -9.47 -5.99
N ASN A 51 13.17 -10.16 -5.50
CA ASN A 51 13.92 -11.13 -6.27
C ASN A 51 13.19 -12.47 -6.26
N GLU A 52 12.41 -12.75 -7.31
CA GLU A 52 11.68 -14.03 -7.45
C GLU A 52 12.63 -15.25 -7.53
N ALA A 53 13.83 -15.09 -8.08
CA ALA A 53 14.82 -16.16 -8.15
C ALA A 53 15.47 -16.48 -6.79
N ALA A 54 15.50 -15.53 -5.86
CA ALA A 54 16.01 -15.73 -4.51
C ALA A 54 14.98 -16.36 -3.55
N GLY A 55 13.83 -16.82 -4.09
CA GLY A 55 12.83 -17.53 -3.31
C GLY A 55 12.04 -16.60 -2.37
N PHE A 56 11.57 -15.44 -2.86
CA PHE A 56 10.52 -14.72 -2.16
C PHE A 56 9.27 -15.61 -2.07
N THR A 57 9.29 -16.49 -1.11
CA THR A 57 8.18 -17.38 -0.77
C THR A 57 7.35 -16.71 0.32
N THR A 58 6.31 -16.01 -0.09
CA THR A 58 5.19 -15.78 0.83
C THR A 58 4.56 -17.15 1.11
N SER A 59 4.31 -17.46 2.38
CA SER A 59 3.57 -18.67 2.78
C SER A 59 2.07 -18.55 2.46
N VAL A 60 1.76 -18.25 1.21
CA VAL A 60 0.39 -18.13 0.72
C VAL A 60 -0.08 -19.50 0.25
N ASN A 61 -1.14 -20.00 0.85
CA ASN A 61 -1.76 -21.25 0.42
C ASN A 61 -2.29 -21.12 -1.01
N ASN A 62 -2.05 -22.13 -1.85
CA ASN A 62 -2.45 -22.13 -3.26
C ASN A 62 -1.93 -20.89 -4.03
N ALA A 63 -0.65 -20.57 -3.85
CA ALA A 63 0.00 -19.36 -4.37
C ALA A 63 -0.19 -19.15 -5.88
N ASP A 64 -0.29 -20.26 -6.66
CA ASP A 64 -0.45 -20.21 -8.12
C ASP A 64 -1.82 -19.65 -8.57
N ALA A 65 -2.81 -19.63 -7.68
CA ALA A 65 -4.12 -19.04 -7.96
C ALA A 65 -4.10 -17.51 -7.91
N TYR A 66 -3.04 -16.91 -7.35
CA TYR A 66 -2.94 -15.48 -7.09
C TYR A 66 -1.79 -14.84 -7.86
N THR A 67 -2.00 -13.62 -8.32
CA THR A 67 -0.93 -12.81 -8.92
C THR A 67 0.12 -12.41 -7.86
N LYS A 68 1.29 -11.95 -8.29
CA LYS A 68 2.30 -11.45 -7.37
C LYS A 68 1.76 -10.30 -6.49
N PHE A 69 0.97 -9.40 -7.06
CA PHE A 69 0.31 -8.32 -6.34
C PHE A 69 -0.61 -8.85 -5.22
N GLU A 70 -1.46 -9.81 -5.55
CA GLU A 70 -2.40 -10.44 -4.60
C GLU A 70 -1.67 -11.22 -3.52
N ARG A 71 -0.61 -11.97 -3.88
CA ARG A 71 0.23 -12.70 -2.91
C ARG A 71 0.90 -11.78 -1.91
N LEU A 72 1.39 -10.61 -2.34
CA LEU A 72 1.98 -9.62 -1.45
C LEU A 72 0.95 -9.05 -0.46
N LEU A 73 -0.25 -8.72 -0.94
CA LEU A 73 -1.36 -8.30 -0.08
C LEU A 73 -1.72 -9.38 0.94
N ILE A 74 -1.91 -10.62 0.47
CA ILE A 74 -2.25 -11.76 1.35
C ILE A 74 -1.17 -11.96 2.42
N ALA A 75 0.11 -11.95 2.05
CA ALA A 75 1.21 -12.12 3.00
C ALA A 75 1.21 -11.02 4.07
N SER A 76 1.04 -9.76 3.66
CA SER A 76 1.02 -8.64 4.60
C SER A 76 -0.21 -8.69 5.53
N VAL A 77 -1.39 -9.01 5.00
CA VAL A 77 -2.62 -9.15 5.79
C VAL A 77 -2.52 -10.34 6.75
N GLN A 78 -2.00 -11.47 6.30
CA GLN A 78 -1.86 -12.68 7.12
C GLN A 78 -0.99 -12.43 8.36
N ASP A 79 0.14 -11.76 8.20
CA ASP A 79 1.04 -11.44 9.31
C ASP A 79 0.38 -10.43 10.26
N ALA A 80 -0.19 -9.35 9.75
CA ALA A 80 -0.89 -8.37 10.57
C ALA A 80 -2.07 -8.99 11.36
N LEU A 81 -2.83 -9.92 10.75
CA LEU A 81 -3.91 -10.63 11.43
C LEU A 81 -3.41 -11.60 12.50
N SER A 82 -2.22 -12.19 12.33
CA SER A 82 -1.63 -13.08 13.33
C SER A 82 -1.34 -12.39 14.66
N LEU A 83 -1.13 -11.07 14.62
CA LEU A 83 -0.86 -10.22 15.78
C LEU A 83 -2.13 -9.56 16.36
N ALA A 84 -3.28 -9.70 15.68
CA ALA A 84 -4.53 -9.08 16.06
C ALA A 84 -5.66 -10.12 16.17
N GLN A 85 -6.47 -10.03 17.22
CA GLN A 85 -7.66 -10.88 17.37
C GLN A 85 -8.84 -10.22 16.64
N VAL A 86 -8.92 -10.43 15.32
CA VAL A 86 -10.00 -9.89 14.47
C VAL A 86 -10.70 -11.03 13.74
N ASP A 87 -12.01 -11.11 13.90
CA ASP A 87 -12.86 -12.02 13.15
C ASP A 87 -13.15 -11.43 11.75
N CYS A 88 -12.46 -11.93 10.73
CA CYS A 88 -12.68 -11.52 9.34
C CYS A 88 -14.06 -11.91 8.81
N ALA A 89 -14.66 -13.02 9.29
CA ALA A 89 -16.01 -13.44 8.92
C ALA A 89 -17.11 -12.63 9.62
N GLY A 90 -16.76 -11.83 10.60
CA GLY A 90 -17.68 -10.97 11.32
C GLY A 90 -18.27 -9.86 10.45
N LYS A 91 -19.60 -9.65 10.53
CA LYS A 91 -20.32 -8.60 9.78
C LYS A 91 -19.87 -7.17 10.13
N ARG A 92 -19.05 -7.02 11.17
CA ARG A 92 -18.54 -5.73 11.66
C ARG A 92 -17.07 -5.50 11.36
N THR A 93 -16.49 -6.34 10.50
CA THR A 93 -15.13 -6.20 9.98
C THR A 93 -15.16 -5.89 8.48
N VAL A 94 -14.39 -4.91 8.03
CA VAL A 94 -14.28 -4.53 6.62
C VAL A 94 -12.83 -4.66 6.15
N LEU A 95 -12.66 -5.17 4.92
CA LEU A 95 -11.39 -5.11 4.19
C LEU A 95 -11.38 -3.86 3.30
N ILE A 96 -10.29 -3.10 3.35
CA ILE A 96 -10.06 -1.93 2.48
C ILE A 96 -8.77 -2.17 1.72
N ILE A 97 -8.84 -2.23 0.40
CA ILE A 97 -7.67 -2.38 -0.47
C ILE A 97 -7.32 -1.03 -1.10
N SER A 98 -6.05 -0.67 -0.98
CA SER A 98 -5.47 0.56 -1.51
C SER A 98 -4.49 0.25 -2.63
N SER A 99 -4.81 0.64 -3.84
CA SER A 99 -3.89 0.56 -4.99
C SER A 99 -4.39 1.41 -6.15
N THR A 100 -3.49 1.80 -7.04
CA THR A 100 -3.86 2.51 -8.28
C THR A 100 -3.81 1.63 -9.52
N LYS A 101 -3.06 0.54 -9.49
CA LYS A 101 -2.74 -0.26 -10.69
C LYS A 101 -3.06 -1.75 -10.52
N GLY A 102 -2.99 -2.27 -9.29
CA GLY A 102 -3.28 -3.68 -9.03
C GLY A 102 -2.53 -4.61 -9.98
N ASN A 103 -3.28 -5.44 -10.67
CA ASN A 103 -2.78 -6.46 -11.60
C ASN A 103 -2.45 -5.91 -13.01
N ILE A 104 -2.07 -4.64 -13.15
CA ILE A 104 -1.79 -4.06 -14.47
C ILE A 104 -0.72 -4.82 -15.28
N SER A 105 0.19 -5.53 -14.60
CA SER A 105 1.20 -6.37 -15.25
C SER A 105 0.62 -7.48 -16.13
N LEU A 106 -0.63 -7.87 -15.95
CA LEU A 106 -1.27 -8.88 -16.80
C LEU A 106 -1.41 -8.42 -18.25
N ILE A 107 -1.70 -7.14 -18.49
CA ILE A 107 -1.80 -6.61 -19.86
C ILE A 107 -0.45 -6.52 -20.60
N GLU A 108 0.65 -6.63 -19.85
CA GLU A 108 2.00 -6.66 -20.43
C GLU A 108 2.42 -8.08 -20.85
N LYS A 109 1.82 -9.09 -20.24
CA LYS A 109 2.20 -10.50 -20.39
C LYS A 109 1.21 -11.30 -21.23
N GLU A 110 -0.05 -10.88 -21.28
CA GLU A 110 -1.14 -11.63 -21.87
C GLU A 110 -1.90 -10.76 -22.88
N PRO A 111 -2.45 -11.37 -23.97
CA PRO A 111 -3.33 -10.67 -24.87
C PRO A 111 -4.56 -10.10 -24.14
N LEU A 112 -4.92 -8.87 -24.45
CA LEU A 112 -6.08 -8.21 -23.84
C LEU A 112 -7.40 -8.88 -24.28
N ASN A 113 -7.92 -9.75 -23.44
CA ASN A 113 -9.21 -10.43 -23.59
C ASN A 113 -10.17 -10.09 -22.45
N ALA A 114 -11.35 -10.69 -22.42
CA ALA A 114 -12.36 -10.43 -21.38
C ALA A 114 -11.87 -10.83 -19.98
N ASP A 115 -11.15 -11.94 -19.86
CA ASP A 115 -10.65 -12.44 -18.57
C ASP A 115 -9.53 -11.55 -18.02
N VAL A 116 -8.59 -11.12 -18.88
CA VAL A 116 -7.54 -10.17 -18.48
C VAL A 116 -8.16 -8.84 -18.06
N LYS A 117 -9.14 -8.30 -18.83
CA LYS A 117 -9.86 -7.09 -18.45
C LYS A 117 -10.53 -7.19 -17.09
N LYS A 118 -11.13 -8.34 -16.79
CA LYS A 118 -11.72 -8.62 -15.48
C LYS A 118 -10.64 -8.68 -14.39
N ARG A 119 -9.56 -9.45 -14.62
CA ARG A 119 -8.49 -9.67 -13.63
C ARG A 119 -7.68 -8.39 -13.29
N VAL A 120 -7.60 -7.39 -14.19
CA VAL A 120 -6.93 -6.11 -13.89
C VAL A 120 -7.79 -5.15 -13.09
N ALA A 121 -9.09 -5.39 -12.97
CA ALA A 121 -9.97 -4.53 -12.20
C ALA A 121 -9.66 -4.66 -10.70
N LEU A 122 -9.41 -3.53 -10.03
CA LEU A 122 -9.00 -3.51 -8.62
C LEU A 122 -9.97 -4.22 -7.68
N HIS A 123 -11.27 -4.16 -7.97
CA HIS A 123 -12.28 -4.84 -7.16
C HIS A 123 -12.21 -6.37 -7.25
N GLU A 124 -11.71 -6.94 -8.34
CA GLU A 124 -11.48 -8.39 -8.45
C GLU A 124 -10.32 -8.84 -7.56
N SER A 125 -9.20 -8.10 -7.54
CA SER A 125 -8.11 -8.38 -6.59
C SER A 125 -8.57 -8.20 -5.15
N ALA A 126 -9.36 -7.16 -4.86
CA ALA A 126 -9.90 -6.95 -3.52
C ALA A 126 -10.81 -8.11 -3.09
N ARG A 127 -11.63 -8.63 -4.01
CA ARG A 127 -12.46 -9.82 -3.77
C ARG A 127 -11.62 -11.06 -3.55
N ALA A 128 -10.59 -11.30 -4.39
CA ALA A 128 -9.70 -12.44 -4.23
C ALA A 128 -9.02 -12.48 -2.84
N VAL A 129 -8.58 -11.31 -2.34
CA VAL A 129 -8.02 -11.20 -0.98
C VAL A 129 -9.11 -11.39 0.08
N ALA A 130 -10.31 -10.83 -0.12
CA ALA A 130 -11.43 -11.00 0.81
C ALA A 130 -11.85 -12.46 0.93
N ASP A 131 -11.93 -13.17 -0.19
CA ASP A 131 -12.30 -14.60 -0.24
C ASP A 131 -11.24 -15.46 0.45
N TYR A 132 -9.94 -15.16 0.28
CA TYR A 132 -8.84 -15.87 0.94
C TYR A 132 -8.96 -15.84 2.48
N PHE A 133 -9.35 -14.69 3.04
CA PHE A 133 -9.52 -14.51 4.48
C PHE A 133 -10.97 -14.70 4.97
N HIS A 134 -11.88 -15.15 4.09
CA HIS A 134 -13.29 -15.39 4.39
C HIS A 134 -14.06 -14.15 4.91
N PHE A 135 -13.73 -12.96 4.39
CA PHE A 135 -14.52 -11.76 4.71
C PHE A 135 -15.95 -11.93 4.17
N THR A 136 -16.94 -11.66 5.03
CA THR A 136 -18.36 -11.71 4.65
C THR A 136 -18.89 -10.36 4.17
N THR A 137 -18.16 -9.29 4.43
CA THR A 137 -18.49 -7.95 3.98
C THR A 137 -17.83 -7.67 2.63
N ASN A 138 -18.49 -6.85 1.78
CA ASN A 138 -17.87 -6.43 0.53
C ASN A 138 -16.63 -5.58 0.80
N PRO A 139 -15.48 -5.89 0.17
CA PRO A 139 -14.29 -5.07 0.32
C PRO A 139 -14.49 -3.69 -0.30
N VAL A 140 -13.86 -2.69 0.30
CA VAL A 140 -13.79 -1.32 -0.21
C VAL A 140 -12.48 -1.15 -0.98
N VAL A 141 -12.54 -0.52 -2.15
CA VAL A 141 -11.33 -0.17 -2.92
C VAL A 141 -11.13 1.34 -2.86
N VAL A 142 -9.93 1.74 -2.47
CA VAL A 142 -9.48 3.14 -2.48
C VAL A 142 -8.36 3.30 -3.50
N SER A 143 -8.59 4.17 -4.49
CA SER A 143 -7.60 4.50 -5.52
C SER A 143 -7.51 6.01 -5.64
N HIS A 144 -6.44 6.59 -5.11
CA HIS A 144 -6.23 8.05 -5.08
C HIS A 144 -4.75 8.40 -5.27
N ALA A 145 -4.20 8.04 -6.41
CA ALA A 145 -2.79 8.28 -6.76
C ALA A 145 -1.83 7.87 -5.61
N CYS A 146 -0.83 8.69 -5.34
CA CYS A 146 0.23 8.42 -4.35
C CYS A 146 -0.27 8.39 -2.90
N ILE A 147 -1.42 8.99 -2.60
CA ILE A 147 -1.99 9.06 -1.25
C ILE A 147 -3.09 8.01 -1.00
N SER A 148 -3.24 7.01 -1.89
CA SER A 148 -4.27 5.96 -1.75
C SER A 148 -4.25 5.30 -0.38
N GLY A 149 -3.07 5.00 0.17
CA GLY A 149 -2.92 4.41 1.50
C GLY A 149 -3.44 5.31 2.62
N LEU A 150 -3.10 6.61 2.58
CA LEU A 150 -3.59 7.58 3.56
C LEU A 150 -5.12 7.74 3.48
N VAL A 151 -5.67 7.85 2.26
CA VAL A 151 -7.12 7.94 2.06
C VAL A 151 -7.83 6.68 2.53
N ALA A 152 -7.22 5.51 2.37
CA ALA A 152 -7.76 4.24 2.88
C ALA A 152 -7.81 4.23 4.43
N LEU A 153 -6.76 4.74 5.10
CA LEU A 153 -6.73 4.89 6.56
C LEU A 153 -7.82 5.84 7.06
N ILE A 154 -7.96 7.02 6.44
CA ILE A 154 -9.03 7.97 6.76
C ILE A 154 -10.40 7.35 6.51
N THR A 155 -10.59 6.62 5.40
CA THR A 155 -11.83 5.92 5.09
C THR A 155 -12.17 4.89 6.16
N GLY A 156 -11.19 4.06 6.56
CA GLY A 156 -11.35 3.08 7.63
C GLY A 156 -11.73 3.75 8.95
N MET A 157 -11.00 4.78 9.36
CA MET A 157 -11.30 5.57 10.56
C MET A 157 -12.76 6.06 10.56
N ARG A 158 -13.21 6.68 9.47
CA ARG A 158 -14.57 7.21 9.36
C ARG A 158 -15.64 6.13 9.36
N LEU A 159 -15.40 4.98 8.73
CA LEU A 159 -16.30 3.82 8.77
C LEU A 159 -16.45 3.26 10.20
N LEU A 160 -15.38 3.27 11.01
CA LEU A 160 -15.42 2.85 12.40
C LEU A 160 -16.11 3.91 13.28
N GLN A 161 -15.77 5.19 13.10
CA GLN A 161 -16.35 6.31 13.83
C GLN A 161 -17.87 6.41 13.61
N SER A 162 -18.36 6.14 12.40
CA SER A 162 -19.79 6.12 12.07
C SER A 162 -20.56 4.96 12.71
N GLY A 163 -19.87 4.01 13.34
CA GLY A 163 -20.48 2.83 13.93
C GLY A 163 -20.87 1.73 12.93
N ARG A 164 -20.51 1.87 11.67
CA ARG A 164 -20.82 0.86 10.63
C ARG A 164 -20.00 -0.42 10.82
N PHE A 165 -18.74 -0.29 11.24
CA PHE A 165 -17.83 -1.41 11.52
C PHE A 165 -17.14 -1.20 12.87
N ASP A 166 -16.56 -2.26 13.42
CA ASP A 166 -15.73 -2.24 14.63
C ASP A 166 -14.25 -2.46 14.30
N HIS A 167 -13.96 -3.14 13.19
CA HIS A 167 -12.61 -3.39 12.70
C HIS A 167 -12.50 -3.05 11.21
N ALA A 168 -11.33 -2.51 10.82
CA ALA A 168 -10.97 -2.32 9.43
C ALA A 168 -9.56 -2.89 9.18
N VAL A 169 -9.45 -3.85 8.26
CA VAL A 169 -8.19 -4.36 7.75
C VAL A 169 -7.87 -3.57 6.50
N ILE A 170 -6.83 -2.74 6.53
CA ILE A 170 -6.47 -1.83 5.45
C ILE A 170 -5.15 -2.30 4.88
N ALA A 171 -5.16 -2.74 3.62
CA ALA A 171 -3.97 -3.25 2.96
C ALA A 171 -3.73 -2.53 1.63
N GLY A 172 -2.47 -2.27 1.32
CA GLY A 172 -2.05 -1.69 0.06
C GLY A 172 -0.80 -2.36 -0.46
N ALA A 173 -0.66 -2.41 -1.78
CA ALA A 173 0.56 -2.87 -2.43
C ALA A 173 0.78 -2.14 -3.75
N ASP A 174 2.03 -2.00 -4.10
CA ASP A 174 2.45 -1.53 -5.42
C ASP A 174 3.53 -2.44 -6.02
N MET A 175 3.41 -2.66 -7.33
CA MET A 175 4.35 -3.43 -8.14
C MET A 175 4.96 -2.52 -9.19
N ILE A 176 6.24 -2.76 -9.51
CA ILE A 176 6.90 -2.08 -10.62
C ILE A 176 6.68 -2.90 -11.89
N THR A 177 6.06 -2.28 -12.87
CA THR A 177 5.79 -2.82 -14.20
C THR A 177 6.36 -1.90 -15.27
N GLN A 178 6.40 -2.35 -16.50
CA GLN A 178 6.80 -1.50 -17.63
C GLN A 178 5.90 -0.26 -17.74
N PHE A 179 4.58 -0.44 -17.56
CA PHE A 179 3.62 0.65 -17.54
C PHE A 179 3.95 1.71 -16.48
N VAL A 180 4.22 1.28 -15.24
CA VAL A 180 4.57 2.18 -14.13
C VAL A 180 5.88 2.91 -14.41
N LEU A 181 6.92 2.17 -14.78
CA LEU A 181 8.25 2.73 -15.04
C LEU A 181 8.22 3.72 -16.21
N SER A 182 7.53 3.37 -17.31
CA SER A 182 7.40 4.25 -18.48
C SER A 182 6.60 5.52 -18.15
N GLY A 183 5.53 5.39 -17.36
CA GLY A 183 4.75 6.53 -16.90
C GLY A 183 5.59 7.54 -16.10
N PHE A 184 6.35 7.07 -15.11
CA PHE A 184 7.21 7.95 -14.32
C PHE A 184 8.39 8.51 -15.14
N ARG A 185 8.94 7.77 -16.10
CA ARG A 185 9.93 8.27 -17.03
C ARG A 185 9.40 9.40 -17.92
N SER A 186 8.16 9.29 -18.40
CA SER A 186 7.54 10.31 -19.24
C SER A 186 7.36 11.65 -18.52
N PHE A 187 7.29 11.63 -17.18
CA PHE A 187 7.29 12.82 -16.34
C PHE A 187 8.69 13.30 -15.93
N HIS A 188 9.76 12.65 -16.41
CA HIS A 188 11.14 12.92 -15.97
C HIS A 188 11.31 12.81 -14.45
N ALA A 189 10.54 11.93 -13.81
CA ALA A 189 10.50 11.81 -12.36
C ALA A 189 11.47 10.74 -11.80
N ILE A 190 12.03 9.87 -12.65
CA ILE A 190 12.93 8.80 -12.21
C ILE A 190 14.35 9.33 -12.07
N SER A 191 14.98 9.04 -10.93
CA SER A 191 16.39 9.32 -10.68
C SER A 191 17.28 8.32 -11.44
N ASP A 192 18.40 8.79 -11.94
CA ASP A 192 19.48 7.99 -12.56
C ASP A 192 20.46 7.36 -11.54
N ALA A 193 20.23 7.60 -10.25
CA ALA A 193 20.96 7.07 -9.11
C ALA A 193 19.97 6.78 -7.95
N PRO A 194 20.37 6.13 -6.85
CA PRO A 194 19.55 6.05 -5.66
C PRO A 194 19.07 7.44 -5.24
N CYS A 195 17.75 7.59 -5.04
CA CYS A 195 17.14 8.88 -4.74
C CYS A 195 17.70 9.50 -3.45
N LYS A 196 17.66 10.83 -3.40
CA LYS A 196 18.14 11.64 -2.26
C LYS A 196 16.98 12.42 -1.66
N PRO A 197 16.15 11.78 -0.81
CA PRO A 197 15.00 12.45 -0.22
C PRO A 197 15.41 13.72 0.53
N PHE A 198 14.69 14.80 0.29
CA PHE A 198 14.91 16.14 0.91
C PHE A 198 16.27 16.80 0.65
N ASP A 199 17.17 16.21 -0.14
CA ASP A 199 18.44 16.81 -0.50
C ASP A 199 18.26 17.91 -1.55
N ALA A 200 19.05 18.98 -1.45
CA ALA A 200 19.04 20.06 -2.42
C ALA A 200 19.48 19.59 -3.83
N ARG A 201 20.28 18.53 -3.91
CA ARG A 201 20.78 17.92 -5.17
C ARG A 201 19.94 16.72 -5.62
N ARG A 202 18.70 16.59 -5.14
CA ARG A 202 17.79 15.52 -5.61
C ARG A 202 17.49 15.72 -7.10
N ASN A 203 17.39 14.61 -7.82
CA ASN A 203 17.15 14.59 -9.27
C ASN A 203 16.03 13.62 -9.67
N GLY A 204 15.13 13.30 -8.77
CA GLY A 204 14.02 12.39 -9.02
C GLY A 204 13.81 11.39 -7.88
N ILE A 205 12.98 10.40 -8.15
CA ILE A 205 12.63 9.33 -7.21
C ILE A 205 13.15 7.97 -7.67
N THR A 206 13.28 7.05 -6.73
CA THR A 206 13.51 5.62 -6.99
C THR A 206 12.25 4.87 -6.61
N LEU A 207 11.76 4.02 -7.51
CA LEU A 207 10.55 3.22 -7.27
C LEU A 207 10.86 1.97 -6.45
N GLY A 208 9.87 1.45 -5.74
CA GLY A 208 9.96 0.21 -4.97
C GLY A 208 8.67 -0.59 -5.01
N GLU A 209 8.81 -1.91 -4.87
CA GLU A 209 7.69 -2.82 -4.63
C GLU A 209 7.53 -3.01 -3.13
N ALA A 210 6.30 -3.00 -2.63
CA ALA A 210 5.99 -3.33 -1.25
C ALA A 210 4.50 -3.65 -1.08
N ALA A 211 4.17 -4.29 0.03
CA ALA A 211 2.82 -4.33 0.57
C ALA A 211 2.85 -3.93 2.04
N ALA A 212 1.80 -3.28 2.49
CA ALA A 212 1.63 -2.93 3.90
C ALA A 212 0.19 -3.11 4.33
N THR A 213 0.01 -3.46 5.60
CA THR A 213 -1.30 -3.62 6.23
C THR A 213 -1.32 -2.88 7.55
N ILE A 214 -2.43 -2.22 7.84
CA ILE A 214 -2.74 -1.62 9.15
C ILE A 214 -4.13 -2.10 9.56
N ILE A 215 -4.27 -2.57 10.78
CA ILE A 215 -5.56 -2.99 11.35
C ILE A 215 -6.02 -1.94 12.34
N LEU A 216 -7.21 -1.38 12.08
CA LEU A 216 -7.89 -0.43 12.95
C LEU A 216 -8.98 -1.12 13.75
N SER A 217 -9.17 -0.67 15.00
CA SER A 217 -10.23 -1.14 15.88
C SER A 217 -10.79 0.01 16.73
N VAL A 218 -12.07 -0.08 17.11
CA VAL A 218 -12.67 0.78 18.13
C VAL A 218 -12.37 0.29 19.55
N ALA A 219 -11.94 -0.96 19.69
CA ALA A 219 -11.49 -1.49 20.98
C ALA A 219 -10.05 -1.04 21.24
N LYS A 220 -9.81 -0.42 22.39
CA LYS A 220 -8.47 -0.03 22.80
C LYS A 220 -7.64 -1.29 23.05
N PRO A 221 -6.43 -1.40 22.47
CA PRO A 221 -5.55 -2.54 22.77
C PRO A 221 -5.11 -2.52 24.22
N ASN A 222 -4.87 -3.71 24.79
CA ASN A 222 -4.37 -3.86 26.18
C ASN A 222 -2.87 -3.51 26.32
N ALA A 223 -2.23 -3.02 25.28
CA ALA A 223 -0.84 -2.62 25.31
C ALA A 223 -0.63 -1.37 26.18
N LYS A 224 0.55 -1.25 26.81
CA LYS A 224 0.93 -0.07 27.59
C LYS A 224 0.91 1.20 26.74
N GLU A 225 1.30 1.07 25.47
CA GLU A 225 1.27 2.14 24.47
C GLU A 225 0.26 1.77 23.38
N SER A 226 -0.68 2.65 23.14
CA SER A 226 -1.68 2.50 22.09
C SER A 226 -1.65 3.73 21.18
N ILE A 227 -1.66 3.51 19.88
CA ILE A 227 -1.71 4.59 18.89
C ILE A 227 -3.18 4.83 18.54
N GLN A 228 -3.67 6.02 18.85
CA GLN A 228 -4.99 6.47 18.45
C GLN A 228 -4.91 7.26 17.14
N LEU A 229 -5.77 6.94 16.19
CA LEU A 229 -5.96 7.72 14.99
C LEU A 229 -7.06 8.74 15.25
N SER A 230 -6.66 10.00 15.49
CA SER A 230 -7.55 11.04 16.01
C SER A 230 -8.20 11.87 14.91
N GLY A 231 -7.48 12.16 13.82
CA GLY A 231 -7.98 12.96 12.72
C GLY A 231 -7.23 12.67 11.42
N GLY A 232 -7.78 13.13 10.30
CA GLY A 232 -7.14 13.00 9.00
C GLY A 232 -7.85 13.82 7.94
N ALA A 233 -7.08 14.47 7.08
CA ALA A 233 -7.59 15.28 5.98
C ALA A 233 -6.76 15.10 4.71
N VAL A 234 -7.34 15.46 3.59
CA VAL A 234 -6.68 15.53 2.28
C VAL A 234 -7.04 16.83 1.60
N SER A 235 -6.11 17.34 0.80
CA SER A 235 -6.33 18.49 -0.06
C SER A 235 -5.88 18.18 -1.47
N ASN A 236 -6.24 19.02 -2.43
CA ASN A 236 -5.87 18.86 -3.82
C ASN A 236 -5.01 20.04 -4.28
N ASP A 237 -3.76 19.75 -4.66
CA ASP A 237 -2.92 20.70 -5.39
C ASP A 237 -3.29 20.64 -6.88
N ALA A 238 -4.08 21.62 -7.33
CA ALA A 238 -4.51 21.72 -8.72
C ALA A 238 -3.46 22.41 -9.64
N ASN A 239 -2.29 22.76 -9.11
CA ASN A 239 -1.31 23.55 -9.83
C ASN A 239 -0.55 22.73 -10.89
N HIS A 240 -0.12 21.49 -10.53
CA HIS A 240 0.62 20.62 -11.45
C HIS A 240 0.46 19.15 -11.09
N ILE A 241 0.43 18.26 -12.10
CA ILE A 241 0.22 16.81 -11.91
C ILE A 241 1.36 16.11 -11.14
N SER A 242 2.58 16.63 -11.19
CA SER A 242 3.77 16.02 -10.58
C SER A 242 4.72 17.01 -9.92
N GLY A 243 4.49 18.31 -10.08
CA GLY A 243 5.30 19.34 -9.45
C GLY A 243 4.82 19.67 -8.04
N PRO A 244 5.71 20.02 -7.10
CA PRO A 244 5.30 20.46 -5.77
C PRO A 244 4.57 21.80 -5.85
N SER A 245 3.66 22.04 -4.90
CA SER A 245 3.05 23.33 -4.68
C SER A 245 4.13 24.41 -4.48
N ARG A 246 3.92 25.58 -5.08
CA ARG A 246 4.86 26.70 -4.95
C ARG A 246 4.78 27.37 -3.58
N THR A 247 3.62 27.35 -2.96
CA THR A 247 3.33 28.01 -1.69
C THR A 247 3.24 27.02 -0.53
N GLY A 248 2.93 25.75 -0.82
CA GLY A 248 2.63 24.74 0.21
C GLY A 248 1.25 24.90 0.85
N GLU A 249 0.41 25.79 0.32
CA GLU A 249 -0.91 26.15 0.89
C GLU A 249 -1.81 24.93 1.02
N GLU A 250 -1.87 24.08 -0.01
CA GLU A 250 -2.73 22.89 -0.03
C GLU A 250 -2.32 21.88 1.06
N LEU A 251 -1.00 21.72 1.27
CA LEU A 251 -0.48 20.86 2.35
C LEU A 251 -0.79 21.47 3.72
N HIS A 252 -0.62 22.78 3.88
CA HIS A 252 -0.95 23.50 5.10
C HIS A 252 -2.42 23.32 5.48
N GLN A 253 -3.34 23.52 4.53
CA GLN A 253 -4.78 23.33 4.74
C GLN A 253 -5.13 21.89 5.17
N ALA A 254 -4.48 20.86 4.57
CA ALA A 254 -4.68 19.48 4.98
C ALA A 254 -4.19 19.21 6.41
N ILE A 255 -3.03 19.77 6.78
CA ILE A 255 -2.49 19.64 8.14
C ILE A 255 -3.41 20.34 9.16
N GLU A 256 -3.82 21.58 8.90
CA GLU A 256 -4.74 22.31 9.79
C GLU A 256 -6.07 21.57 9.96
N ALA A 257 -6.68 21.10 8.86
CA ALA A 257 -7.94 20.37 8.93
C ALA A 257 -7.79 19.05 9.72
N ALA A 258 -6.68 18.33 9.58
CA ALA A 258 -6.43 17.11 10.35
C ALA A 258 -6.22 17.41 11.84
N LEU A 259 -5.54 18.50 12.20
CA LEU A 259 -5.34 18.93 13.59
C LEU A 259 -6.64 19.43 14.23
N LEU A 260 -7.50 20.10 13.48
CA LEU A 260 -8.80 20.54 13.96
C LEU A 260 -9.76 19.37 14.20
N GLU A 261 -9.61 18.27 13.48
CA GLU A 261 -10.40 17.05 13.68
C GLU A 261 -9.91 16.24 14.90
N ALA A 262 -8.61 16.32 15.22
CA ALA A 262 -7.94 15.51 16.26
C ALA A 262 -8.22 16.03 17.68
#